data_809f44284a226e17f4482ec99e0343d4
#
_entry.id   809f44284a226e17f4482ec99e0343d4
#
_cell.length_a   1.000
_cell.length_b   1.000
_cell.length_c   1.000
_cell.angle_alpha   90.00
_cell.angle_beta   90.00
_cell.angle_gamma   90.00
#
_symmetry.space_group_name_H-M   'P 1'
#
loop_
_entity.id
_entity.type
_entity.pdbx_description
1 polymer ?
#
loop_
_entity_poly.entity_id
_entity_poly.type
_entity_poly.pdbx_seq_one_letter_code
_entity_poly.pdbx_strand_id
1 'polypeptide(L)'
;PGKEDSSYIRYKKQMTFEEKEQFETESKARNEAFTKNSEQKKILGVWFEDEYRRVYPNGSTACNVIGFAQKDGSAGSGGIEQYYNSSLVGNNGREYGYLTSDSNLERVIKPAQNGNTVVSTIDLNIQKICEKYIDEWQAGIGSNVAAAIVMDPKTGEILAMDTSTRYDLNNPYDLSGYYSQEEINAMDDKAKSEAWYKMWRNFCVNDTYEPGSPQKAFTVAGAMEENIINGSETFQCNGFLSIGGHDIHCVSRIVGHGPTTVMQGLMKSCNVVMMNISRMEGVDIFAKYQSIFGFGQKTGIDLPGEADAASLIYTAENMKSADLATNSFGQNYNCTMIQMA
;
A
#
# COMPACT_ATOMS: atom_id res chain seq x y z
N PRO A 1 -11.56 -15.70 38.41
CA PRO A 1 -10.86 -15.83 39.67
C PRO A 1 -9.97 -14.60 39.89
N GLY A 2 -10.09 -13.91 41.02
CA GLY A 2 -9.22 -12.80 41.41
C GLY A 2 -9.70 -11.37 41.18
N LYS A 3 -11.01 -11.15 40.91
CA LYS A 3 -11.62 -9.81 40.79
C LYS A 3 -12.86 -9.64 41.69
N GLU A 4 -12.84 -10.23 42.86
CA GLU A 4 -13.98 -10.22 43.79
C GLU A 4 -14.27 -8.80 44.31
N ASP A 5 -13.28 -7.90 44.35
CA ASP A 5 -13.45 -6.51 44.80
C ASP A 5 -13.66 -5.50 43.63
N SER A 6 -13.79 -5.97 42.38
CA SER A 6 -14.03 -5.07 41.25
C SER A 6 -15.51 -4.78 41.10
N SER A 7 -15.87 -3.50 41.10
CA SER A 7 -17.25 -3.04 40.79
C SER A 7 -17.64 -3.20 39.33
N TYR A 8 -16.67 -3.54 38.45
CA TYR A 8 -16.84 -3.72 37.03
C TYR A 8 -16.05 -4.93 36.52
N ILE A 9 -16.73 -5.87 35.88
CA ILE A 9 -16.11 -7.05 35.24
C ILE A 9 -16.68 -7.18 33.83
N ARG A 10 -15.80 -7.13 32.83
CA ARG A 10 -16.15 -7.41 31.43
C ARG A 10 -16.12 -8.91 31.17
N TYR A 11 -17.30 -9.51 30.94
CA TYR A 11 -17.44 -10.94 30.71
C TYR A 11 -17.14 -11.38 29.29
N LYS A 12 -17.63 -10.63 28.30
CA LYS A 12 -17.48 -10.96 26.87
C LYS A 12 -17.33 -9.69 26.06
N LYS A 13 -16.45 -9.73 25.06
CA LYS A 13 -16.30 -8.70 24.03
C LYS A 13 -16.88 -9.24 22.72
N GLN A 14 -17.29 -8.35 21.83
CA GLN A 14 -17.75 -8.69 20.48
C GLN A 14 -18.89 -9.74 20.48
N MET A 15 -19.84 -9.60 21.39
CA MET A 15 -21.05 -10.40 21.42
C MET A 15 -21.90 -10.03 20.21
N THR A 16 -22.47 -11.05 19.51
CA THR A 16 -23.40 -10.79 18.42
C THR A 16 -24.74 -10.29 18.94
N PHE A 17 -25.56 -9.74 18.05
CA PHE A 17 -26.89 -9.28 18.41
C PHE A 17 -27.77 -10.46 18.86
N GLU A 18 -27.67 -11.61 18.19
CA GLU A 18 -28.38 -12.83 18.51
C GLU A 18 -27.99 -13.38 19.90
N GLU A 19 -26.71 -13.38 20.23
CA GLU A 19 -26.19 -13.79 21.53
C GLU A 19 -26.70 -12.88 22.67
N LYS A 20 -26.79 -11.57 22.39
CA LYS A 20 -27.37 -10.59 23.31
C LYS A 20 -28.87 -10.90 23.57
N GLU A 21 -29.66 -11.03 22.49
CA GLU A 21 -31.11 -11.35 22.61
C GLU A 21 -31.34 -12.67 23.35
N GLN A 22 -30.55 -13.69 23.07
CA GLN A 22 -30.63 -14.97 23.77
C GLN A 22 -30.36 -14.78 25.26
N PHE A 23 -29.27 -14.08 25.62
CA PHE A 23 -28.93 -13.81 27.01
C PHE A 23 -30.04 -13.01 27.73
N GLU A 24 -30.57 -11.97 27.11
CA GLU A 24 -31.64 -11.14 27.66
C GLU A 24 -32.91 -11.98 27.91
N THR A 25 -33.24 -12.84 26.95
CA THR A 25 -34.42 -13.73 27.05
C THR A 25 -34.26 -14.75 28.17
N GLU A 26 -33.09 -15.42 28.22
CA GLU A 26 -32.83 -16.45 29.25
C GLU A 26 -32.72 -15.83 30.66
N SER A 27 -32.05 -14.66 30.77
CA SER A 27 -31.91 -13.98 32.07
C SER A 27 -33.25 -13.46 32.58
N LYS A 28 -34.13 -12.97 31.70
CA LYS A 28 -35.49 -12.54 32.03
C LYS A 28 -36.31 -13.73 32.53
N ALA A 29 -36.35 -14.82 31.78
CA ALA A 29 -37.07 -16.03 32.15
C ALA A 29 -36.59 -16.58 33.51
N ARG A 30 -35.29 -16.63 33.74
CA ARG A 30 -34.68 -17.04 35.01
C ARG A 30 -35.08 -16.12 36.18
N ASN A 31 -35.05 -14.80 35.96
CA ASN A 31 -35.39 -13.83 36.97
C ASN A 31 -36.87 -13.84 37.33
N GLU A 32 -37.77 -14.13 36.37
CA GLU A 32 -39.20 -14.32 36.56
C GLU A 32 -39.53 -15.62 37.33
N ALA A 33 -38.81 -16.71 37.03
CA ALA A 33 -38.97 -17.98 37.72
C ALA A 33 -38.38 -18.02 39.15
N PHE A 34 -37.65 -16.97 39.55
CA PHE A 34 -36.98 -16.91 40.85
C PHE A 34 -38.01 -16.91 42.02
N THR A 35 -37.80 -17.83 42.94
CA THR A 35 -38.48 -17.85 44.25
C THR A 35 -37.46 -17.78 45.38
N LYS A 36 -37.85 -17.37 46.59
CA LYS A 36 -36.92 -17.25 47.74
C LYS A 36 -36.23 -18.58 48.09
N ASN A 37 -36.81 -19.69 47.70
CA ASN A 37 -36.28 -21.04 47.95
C ASN A 37 -35.55 -21.64 46.73
N SER A 38 -35.30 -20.84 45.67
CA SER A 38 -34.56 -21.30 44.49
C SER A 38 -33.08 -21.44 44.80
N GLU A 39 -32.46 -22.52 44.37
CA GLU A 39 -31.00 -22.70 44.39
C GLU A 39 -30.31 -21.70 43.46
N GLN A 40 -30.99 -21.27 42.40
CA GLN A 40 -30.49 -20.32 41.41
C GLN A 40 -30.77 -18.88 41.84
N LYS A 41 -29.70 -18.04 41.76
CA LYS A 41 -29.82 -16.61 42.05
C LYS A 41 -30.32 -15.83 40.83
N LYS A 42 -30.92 -14.67 41.02
CA LYS A 42 -31.25 -13.71 39.95
C LYS A 42 -29.97 -13.22 39.27
N ILE A 43 -30.04 -12.97 37.96
CA ILE A 43 -29.02 -12.29 37.21
C ILE A 43 -29.37 -10.80 37.25
N LEU A 44 -28.53 -10.00 37.91
CA LEU A 44 -28.69 -8.55 38.07
C LEU A 44 -27.36 -7.84 37.77
N GLY A 45 -27.43 -6.56 37.42
CA GLY A 45 -26.25 -5.73 37.21
C GLY A 45 -25.47 -6.06 35.93
N VAL A 46 -26.13 -6.68 34.95
CA VAL A 46 -25.55 -6.91 33.64
C VAL A 46 -26.09 -5.85 32.68
N TRP A 47 -25.21 -5.24 31.93
CA TRP A 47 -25.54 -4.30 30.86
C TRP A 47 -24.68 -4.55 29.65
N PHE A 48 -25.05 -3.99 28.50
CA PHE A 48 -24.38 -4.11 27.23
C PHE A 48 -23.93 -2.73 26.80
N GLU A 49 -22.74 -2.67 26.21
CA GLU A 49 -22.18 -1.49 25.56
C GLU A 49 -22.05 -1.79 24.08
N ASP A 50 -22.50 -0.90 23.21
CA ASP A 50 -22.38 -1.08 21.78
C ASP A 50 -20.92 -0.83 21.36
N GLU A 51 -20.33 -1.79 20.65
CA GLU A 51 -19.02 -1.68 20.04
C GLU A 51 -19.20 -1.67 18.51
N TYR A 52 -18.56 -0.72 17.83
CA TYR A 52 -18.55 -0.67 16.38
C TYR A 52 -17.33 -1.41 15.84
N ARG A 53 -17.55 -2.19 14.78
CA ARG A 53 -16.49 -2.92 14.10
C ARG A 53 -16.41 -2.48 12.66
N ARG A 54 -15.18 -2.22 12.19
CA ARG A 54 -14.92 -2.00 10.78
C ARG A 54 -15.09 -3.32 10.04
N VAL A 55 -15.83 -3.32 8.93
CA VAL A 55 -16.07 -4.47 8.07
C VAL A 55 -15.66 -4.12 6.65
N TYR A 56 -14.98 -5.03 6.00
CA TYR A 56 -14.48 -4.90 4.63
C TYR A 56 -15.20 -5.93 3.73
N PRO A 57 -16.33 -5.54 3.08
CA PRO A 57 -17.17 -6.48 2.34
C PRO A 57 -16.47 -7.18 1.17
N ASN A 58 -15.43 -6.55 0.61
CA ASN A 58 -14.67 -7.09 -0.52
C ASN A 58 -13.41 -7.88 -0.09
N GLY A 59 -13.23 -8.18 1.20
CA GLY A 59 -12.16 -9.03 1.71
C GLY A 59 -10.77 -8.47 1.40
N SER A 60 -10.03 -9.12 0.50
CA SER A 60 -8.65 -8.76 0.14
C SER A 60 -8.55 -7.77 -1.02
N THR A 61 -9.66 -7.40 -1.67
CA THR A 61 -9.63 -6.48 -2.82
C THR A 61 -9.06 -5.12 -2.41
N ALA A 62 -8.06 -4.65 -3.16
CA ALA A 62 -7.34 -3.40 -2.92
C ALA A 62 -6.77 -3.26 -1.49
N CYS A 63 -6.43 -4.37 -0.81
CA CYS A 63 -6.06 -4.37 0.60
C CYS A 63 -4.89 -3.44 0.93
N ASN A 64 -3.88 -3.37 0.06
CA ASN A 64 -2.71 -2.50 0.26
C ASN A 64 -3.03 -1.01 0.05
N VAL A 65 -4.12 -0.68 -0.66
CA VAL A 65 -4.61 0.70 -0.83
C VAL A 65 -5.54 1.09 0.30
N ILE A 66 -6.45 0.19 0.69
CA ILE A 66 -7.45 0.47 1.73
C ILE A 66 -6.78 0.50 3.12
N GLY A 67 -5.94 -0.51 3.43
CA GLY A 67 -5.46 -0.72 4.80
C GLY A 67 -6.58 -1.23 5.72
N PHE A 68 -6.34 -1.28 7.02
CA PHE A 68 -7.32 -1.79 7.98
C PHE A 68 -7.33 -0.98 9.27
N ALA A 69 -8.48 -0.96 9.94
CA ALA A 69 -8.59 -0.37 11.27
C ALA A 69 -8.15 -1.37 12.35
N GLN A 70 -7.47 -0.89 13.38
CA GLN A 70 -7.13 -1.69 14.56
C GLN A 70 -8.41 -2.23 15.21
N LYS A 71 -8.30 -3.38 15.90
CA LYS A 71 -9.46 -4.06 16.52
C LYS A 71 -10.24 -3.20 17.52
N ASP A 72 -9.58 -2.25 18.14
CA ASP A 72 -10.19 -1.30 19.08
C ASP A 72 -10.72 -0.03 18.41
N GLY A 73 -10.58 0.09 17.08
CA GLY A 73 -10.99 1.25 16.30
C GLY A 73 -10.17 2.52 16.58
N SER A 74 -9.06 2.43 17.30
CA SER A 74 -8.26 3.59 17.72
C SER A 74 -7.43 4.19 16.60
N ALA A 75 -7.00 3.39 15.64
CA ALA A 75 -6.13 3.80 14.55
C ALA A 75 -6.33 2.94 13.30
N GLY A 76 -6.05 3.55 12.14
CA GLY A 76 -5.86 2.83 10.88
C GLY A 76 -4.42 2.34 10.72
N SER A 77 -4.23 1.26 10.00
CA SER A 77 -2.93 0.68 9.64
C SER A 77 -2.86 0.47 8.14
N GLY A 78 -1.87 1.09 7.50
CA GLY A 78 -1.70 1.07 6.06
C GLY A 78 -2.81 1.83 5.30
N GLY A 79 -2.56 2.10 4.03
CA GLY A 79 -3.53 2.62 3.08
C GLY A 79 -4.33 3.84 3.54
N ILE A 80 -5.51 3.94 2.99
CA ILE A 80 -6.51 5.00 3.26
C ILE A 80 -6.89 5.04 4.75
N GLU A 81 -7.02 3.88 5.39
CA GLU A 81 -7.38 3.82 6.82
C GLU A 81 -6.37 4.52 7.71
N GLN A 82 -5.08 4.42 7.40
CA GLN A 82 -4.04 5.14 8.12
C GLN A 82 -3.94 6.61 7.72
N TYR A 83 -3.92 6.89 6.43
CA TYR A 83 -3.72 8.25 5.93
C TYR A 83 -4.86 9.20 6.35
N TYR A 84 -6.10 8.72 6.23
CA TYR A 84 -7.31 9.47 6.57
C TYR A 84 -7.86 9.14 7.96
N ASN A 85 -7.07 8.53 8.84
CA ASN A 85 -7.53 8.10 10.16
C ASN A 85 -8.21 9.23 10.94
N SER A 86 -7.65 10.44 10.94
CA SER A 86 -8.23 11.60 11.63
C SER A 86 -9.61 12.01 11.10
N SER A 87 -9.91 11.73 9.83
CA SER A 87 -11.20 11.99 9.20
C SER A 87 -12.19 10.86 9.41
N LEU A 88 -11.72 9.61 9.42
CA LEU A 88 -12.53 8.41 9.54
C LEU A 88 -12.96 8.11 10.98
N VAL A 89 -12.09 8.42 11.94
CA VAL A 89 -12.37 8.18 13.37
C VAL A 89 -13.29 9.28 13.89
N GLY A 90 -14.43 8.89 14.41
CA GLY A 90 -15.34 9.80 15.10
C GLY A 90 -14.89 10.12 16.52
N ASN A 91 -15.70 10.89 17.22
CA ASN A 91 -15.52 11.17 18.63
C ASN A 91 -16.47 10.31 19.47
N ASN A 92 -15.90 9.56 20.40
CA ASN A 92 -16.69 8.75 21.31
C ASN A 92 -17.61 9.64 22.15
N GLY A 93 -18.85 9.21 22.30
CA GLY A 93 -19.77 9.81 23.28
C GLY A 93 -19.29 9.56 24.70
N ARG A 94 -19.82 10.32 25.62
CA ARG A 94 -19.56 10.14 27.05
C ARG A 94 -20.88 10.18 27.82
N GLU A 95 -20.99 9.27 28.75
CA GLU A 95 -22.06 9.26 29.71
C GLU A 95 -21.46 9.29 31.11
N TYR A 96 -21.89 10.25 31.91
CA TYR A 96 -21.49 10.38 33.29
C TYR A 96 -22.64 10.88 34.16
N GLY A 97 -22.63 10.48 35.41
CA GLY A 97 -23.58 10.92 36.38
C GLY A 97 -22.90 11.69 37.51
N TYR A 98 -23.61 12.64 38.09
CA TYR A 98 -23.22 13.32 39.31
C TYR A 98 -24.38 13.44 40.27
N LEU A 99 -24.08 13.47 41.56
CA LEU A 99 -25.10 13.68 42.61
C LEU A 99 -25.37 15.19 42.74
N THR A 100 -26.60 15.57 42.64
CA THR A 100 -27.05 16.93 42.98
C THR A 100 -26.97 17.17 44.48
N SER A 101 -27.13 18.44 44.91
CA SER A 101 -27.23 18.81 46.33
C SER A 101 -28.31 18.08 47.09
N ASP A 102 -29.37 17.64 46.39
CA ASP A 102 -30.50 16.89 46.95
C ASP A 102 -30.33 15.38 46.84
N SER A 103 -29.09 14.91 46.59
CA SER A 103 -28.72 13.48 46.44
C SER A 103 -29.43 12.78 45.31
N ASN A 104 -29.97 13.49 44.32
CA ASN A 104 -30.48 12.89 43.08
C ASN A 104 -29.35 12.66 42.10
N LEU A 105 -29.36 11.52 41.42
CA LEU A 105 -28.40 11.21 40.35
C LEU A 105 -28.85 11.87 39.05
N GLU A 106 -28.16 12.92 38.65
CA GLU A 106 -28.30 13.48 37.29
C GLU A 106 -27.35 12.81 36.30
N ARG A 107 -27.90 12.51 35.12
CA ARG A 107 -27.21 11.82 34.06
C ARG A 107 -26.99 12.78 32.90
N VAL A 108 -25.73 12.94 32.49
CA VAL A 108 -25.35 13.76 31.34
C VAL A 108 -24.85 12.84 30.24
N ILE A 109 -25.44 12.95 29.06
CA ILE A 109 -25.04 12.22 27.87
C ILE A 109 -24.48 13.23 26.86
N LYS A 110 -23.23 13.03 26.49
CA LYS A 110 -22.62 13.65 25.30
C LYS A 110 -22.69 12.63 24.18
N PRO A 111 -23.46 12.87 23.12
CA PRO A 111 -23.60 11.91 22.02
C PRO A 111 -22.26 11.71 21.28
N ALA A 112 -22.06 10.52 20.76
CA ALA A 112 -20.97 10.23 19.85
C ALA A 112 -21.14 11.03 18.55
N GLN A 113 -20.02 11.36 17.91
CA GLN A 113 -19.99 11.98 16.59
C GLN A 113 -19.32 11.01 15.62
N ASN A 114 -20.02 10.67 14.54
CA ASN A 114 -19.46 9.80 13.50
C ASN A 114 -18.29 10.50 12.78
N GLY A 115 -17.34 9.71 12.31
CA GLY A 115 -16.31 10.17 11.39
C GLY A 115 -16.89 10.48 10.00
N ASN A 116 -16.06 11.04 9.16
CA ASN A 116 -16.40 11.36 7.77
C ASN A 116 -16.33 10.14 6.86
N THR A 117 -16.97 10.22 5.70
CA THR A 117 -16.83 9.25 4.62
C THR A 117 -15.69 9.69 3.71
N VAL A 118 -14.82 8.75 3.35
CA VAL A 118 -13.79 8.93 2.31
C VAL A 118 -14.24 8.18 1.07
N VAL A 119 -14.23 8.87 -0.08
CA VAL A 119 -14.52 8.29 -1.39
C VAL A 119 -13.21 8.23 -2.17
N SER A 120 -12.79 7.03 -2.57
CA SER A 120 -11.57 6.83 -3.37
C SER A 120 -11.88 6.82 -4.85
N THR A 121 -10.86 7.02 -5.68
CA THR A 121 -10.91 6.95 -7.14
C THR A 121 -10.80 5.50 -7.66
N ILE A 122 -10.58 4.53 -6.78
CA ILE A 122 -10.45 3.11 -7.16
C ILE A 122 -11.75 2.61 -7.78
N ASP A 123 -11.69 2.18 -9.04
CA ASP A 123 -12.77 1.47 -9.71
C ASP A 123 -12.67 -0.03 -9.39
N LEU A 124 -13.70 -0.57 -8.77
CA LEU A 124 -13.72 -1.97 -8.33
C LEU A 124 -13.56 -2.97 -9.48
N ASN A 125 -14.07 -2.65 -10.68
CA ASN A 125 -13.96 -3.54 -11.83
C ASN A 125 -12.54 -3.55 -12.39
N ILE A 126 -11.93 -2.36 -12.52
CA ILE A 126 -10.54 -2.23 -12.97
C ILE A 126 -9.59 -2.89 -11.96
N GLN A 127 -9.82 -2.66 -10.67
CA GLN A 127 -9.05 -3.29 -9.59
C GLN A 127 -9.09 -4.82 -9.68
N LYS A 128 -10.29 -5.41 -9.83
CA LYS A 128 -10.44 -6.87 -9.97
C LYS A 128 -9.80 -7.45 -11.23
N ILE A 129 -9.75 -6.67 -12.32
CA ILE A 129 -9.02 -7.06 -13.53
C ILE A 129 -7.52 -7.12 -13.25
N CYS A 130 -6.96 -6.12 -12.57
CA CYS A 130 -5.55 -6.12 -12.17
C CYS A 130 -5.23 -7.31 -11.26
N GLU A 131 -6.04 -7.53 -10.22
CA GLU A 131 -5.89 -8.65 -9.31
C GLU A 131 -5.87 -9.99 -10.04
N LYS A 132 -6.83 -10.21 -10.94
CA LYS A 132 -6.93 -11.42 -11.75
C LYS A 132 -5.65 -11.70 -12.56
N TYR A 133 -5.15 -10.70 -13.27
CA TYR A 133 -3.97 -10.91 -14.13
C TYR A 133 -2.68 -11.04 -13.33
N ILE A 134 -2.57 -10.40 -12.17
CA ILE A 134 -1.46 -10.62 -11.23
C ILE A 134 -1.50 -12.07 -10.71
N ASP A 135 -2.68 -12.58 -10.35
CA ASP A 135 -2.84 -13.96 -9.88
C ASP A 135 -2.52 -14.99 -10.98
N GLU A 136 -2.99 -14.76 -12.19
CA GLU A 136 -2.68 -15.61 -13.35
C GLU A 136 -1.17 -15.65 -13.63
N TRP A 137 -0.50 -14.48 -13.54
CA TRP A 137 0.95 -14.41 -13.68
C TRP A 137 1.67 -15.19 -12.59
N GLN A 138 1.28 -15.00 -11.33
CA GLN A 138 1.90 -15.67 -10.18
C GLN A 138 1.67 -17.18 -10.20
N ALA A 139 0.49 -17.64 -10.63
CA ALA A 139 0.18 -19.05 -10.77
C ALA A 139 0.91 -19.73 -11.95
N GLY A 140 1.25 -18.96 -12.98
CA GLY A 140 1.92 -19.45 -14.19
C GLY A 140 3.44 -19.37 -14.09
N ILE A 141 4.00 -18.24 -14.50
CA ILE A 141 5.45 -17.98 -14.54
C ILE A 141 5.99 -17.63 -13.15
N GLY A 142 5.28 -16.75 -12.43
CA GLY A 142 5.64 -16.28 -11.12
C GLY A 142 6.79 -15.27 -11.09
N SER A 143 6.82 -14.48 -10.03
CA SER A 143 7.89 -13.54 -9.72
C SER A 143 7.91 -13.27 -8.20
N ASN A 144 9.00 -12.70 -7.67
CA ASN A 144 9.07 -12.32 -6.26
C ASN A 144 7.98 -11.31 -5.89
N VAL A 145 7.74 -10.35 -6.79
CA VAL A 145 6.66 -9.36 -6.69
C VAL A 145 6.13 -9.11 -8.10
N ALA A 146 4.80 -9.05 -8.23
CA ALA A 146 4.12 -8.48 -9.38
C ALA A 146 3.23 -7.35 -8.87
N ALA A 147 3.17 -6.25 -9.61
CA ALA A 147 2.35 -5.09 -9.23
C ALA A 147 1.79 -4.39 -10.46
N ALA A 148 0.68 -3.69 -10.30
CA ALA A 148 0.03 -2.90 -11.34
C ALA A 148 -0.53 -1.60 -10.77
N ILE A 149 -0.40 -0.52 -11.55
CA ILE A 149 -1.09 0.75 -11.33
C ILE A 149 -1.85 1.08 -12.61
N VAL A 150 -3.10 1.49 -12.49
CA VAL A 150 -3.90 2.05 -13.58
C VAL A 150 -4.28 3.46 -13.18
N MET A 151 -3.84 4.43 -13.97
CA MET A 151 -4.05 5.85 -13.71
C MET A 151 -4.73 6.51 -14.92
N ASP A 152 -5.65 7.43 -14.69
CA ASP A 152 -6.10 8.35 -15.73
C ASP A 152 -5.05 9.45 -15.93
N PRO A 153 -4.38 9.51 -17.09
CA PRO A 153 -3.31 10.48 -17.33
C PRO A 153 -3.79 11.93 -17.44
N LYS A 154 -5.11 12.16 -17.53
CA LYS A 154 -5.68 13.51 -17.61
C LYS A 154 -5.95 14.11 -16.24
N THR A 155 -6.33 13.29 -15.28
CA THR A 155 -6.73 13.72 -13.94
C THR A 155 -5.71 13.37 -12.86
N GLY A 156 -4.87 12.35 -13.11
CA GLY A 156 -3.97 11.75 -12.12
C GLY A 156 -4.68 10.80 -11.16
N GLU A 157 -5.97 10.51 -11.39
CA GLU A 157 -6.73 9.58 -10.55
C GLU A 157 -6.20 8.16 -10.69
N ILE A 158 -5.92 7.52 -9.56
CA ILE A 158 -5.56 6.10 -9.52
C ILE A 158 -6.84 5.27 -9.52
N LEU A 159 -7.07 4.59 -10.63
CA LEU A 159 -8.26 3.75 -10.84
C LEU A 159 -8.09 2.33 -10.30
N ALA A 160 -6.84 1.83 -10.27
CA ALA A 160 -6.48 0.58 -9.63
C ALA A 160 -5.02 0.61 -9.20
N MET A 161 -4.74 -0.05 -8.08
CA MET A 161 -3.38 -0.29 -7.60
C MET A 161 -3.36 -1.61 -6.84
N ASP A 162 -2.51 -2.54 -7.28
CA ASP A 162 -2.45 -3.87 -6.71
C ASP A 162 -1.04 -4.44 -6.70
N THR A 163 -0.80 -5.36 -5.78
CA THR A 163 0.45 -6.12 -5.67
C THR A 163 0.13 -7.60 -5.47
N SER A 164 1.07 -8.48 -5.81
CA SER A 164 0.92 -9.92 -5.60
C SER A 164 0.86 -10.34 -4.13
N THR A 165 1.16 -9.44 -3.21
CA THR A 165 1.05 -9.70 -1.77
C THR A 165 -0.27 -9.11 -1.27
N ARG A 166 -1.24 -9.97 -0.97
CA ARG A 166 -2.58 -9.58 -0.50
C ARG A 166 -2.94 -10.27 0.80
N TYR A 167 -3.83 -9.67 1.56
CA TYR A 167 -4.35 -10.20 2.83
C TYR A 167 -5.82 -9.84 2.99
N ASP A 168 -6.56 -10.61 3.79
CA ASP A 168 -7.95 -10.28 4.12
C ASP A 168 -7.97 -9.13 5.12
N LEU A 169 -8.60 -8.01 4.73
CA LEU A 169 -8.76 -6.82 5.57
C LEU A 169 -9.57 -7.11 6.85
N ASN A 170 -10.43 -8.13 6.84
CA ASN A 170 -11.18 -8.56 8.04
C ASN A 170 -10.32 -9.41 8.99
N ASN A 171 -9.21 -10.01 8.49
CA ASN A 171 -8.27 -10.80 9.28
C ASN A 171 -6.81 -10.47 8.92
N PRO A 172 -6.36 -9.22 9.09
CA PRO A 172 -5.10 -8.74 8.55
C PRO A 172 -3.84 -9.32 9.21
N TYR A 173 -3.99 -10.10 10.25
CA TYR A 173 -2.90 -10.77 10.98
C TYR A 173 -2.74 -12.24 10.62
N ASP A 174 -3.53 -12.74 9.66
CA ASP A 174 -3.44 -14.13 9.20
C ASP A 174 -2.24 -14.30 8.25
N LEU A 175 -1.28 -15.10 8.66
CA LEU A 175 -0.08 -15.44 7.90
C LEU A 175 -0.21 -16.75 7.12
N SER A 176 -1.34 -17.46 7.24
CA SER A 176 -1.50 -18.81 6.68
C SER A 176 -1.43 -18.86 5.15
N GLY A 177 -1.67 -17.72 4.47
CA GLY A 177 -1.47 -17.60 3.02
C GLY A 177 -0.01 -17.57 2.55
N TYR A 178 0.95 -17.37 3.48
CA TYR A 178 2.37 -17.16 3.16
C TYR A 178 3.31 -18.13 3.88
N TYR A 179 2.88 -18.68 5.00
CA TYR A 179 3.69 -19.56 5.86
C TYR A 179 2.88 -20.76 6.30
N SER A 180 3.53 -21.90 6.43
CA SER A 180 2.91 -23.09 7.02
C SER A 180 2.60 -22.88 8.51
N GLN A 181 1.68 -23.67 9.05
CA GLN A 181 1.33 -23.57 10.48
C GLN A 181 2.54 -23.86 11.39
N GLU A 182 3.46 -24.72 10.96
CA GLU A 182 4.70 -25.04 11.69
C GLU A 182 5.63 -23.83 11.73
N GLU A 183 5.81 -23.13 10.61
CA GLU A 183 6.60 -21.91 10.54
C GLU A 183 5.99 -20.81 11.40
N ILE A 184 4.68 -20.59 11.32
CA ILE A 184 3.98 -19.58 12.15
C ILE A 184 4.14 -19.87 13.64
N ASN A 185 4.03 -21.14 14.04
CA ASN A 185 4.19 -21.54 15.43
C ASN A 185 5.64 -21.40 15.93
N ALA A 186 6.63 -21.51 15.05
CA ALA A 186 8.04 -21.34 15.37
C ALA A 186 8.47 -19.86 15.43
N MET A 187 7.68 -18.92 14.88
CA MET A 187 7.98 -17.49 14.91
C MET A 187 7.81 -16.92 16.31
N ASP A 188 8.82 -16.16 16.75
CA ASP A 188 8.69 -15.27 17.90
C ASP A 188 7.88 -14.00 17.53
N ASP A 189 7.61 -13.14 18.51
CA ASP A 189 6.82 -11.92 18.29
C ASP A 189 7.48 -10.95 17.30
N LYS A 190 8.80 -10.91 17.24
CA LYS A 190 9.56 -10.08 16.31
C LYS A 190 9.41 -10.61 14.89
N ALA A 191 9.61 -11.91 14.68
CA ALA A 191 9.45 -12.54 13.36
C ALA A 191 8.02 -12.41 12.83
N LYS A 192 7.00 -12.56 13.70
CA LYS A 192 5.60 -12.32 13.32
C LYS A 192 5.36 -10.86 12.89
N SER A 193 5.90 -9.92 13.65
CA SER A 193 5.75 -8.49 13.32
C SER A 193 6.41 -8.16 11.97
N GLU A 194 7.61 -8.67 11.71
CA GLU A 194 8.30 -8.49 10.43
C GLU A 194 7.51 -9.11 9.27
N ALA A 195 6.93 -10.31 9.47
CA ALA A 195 6.09 -10.98 8.47
C ALA A 195 4.82 -10.17 8.18
N TRP A 196 4.13 -9.63 9.20
CA TRP A 196 2.97 -8.77 9.01
C TRP A 196 3.33 -7.49 8.27
N TYR A 197 4.38 -6.77 8.67
CA TYR A 197 4.82 -5.55 7.97
C TYR A 197 5.16 -5.82 6.51
N LYS A 198 5.80 -6.95 6.21
CA LYS A 198 6.09 -7.37 4.84
C LYS A 198 4.81 -7.64 4.05
N MET A 199 3.81 -8.29 4.66
CA MET A 199 2.53 -8.62 4.03
C MET A 199 1.69 -7.36 3.76
N TRP A 200 1.69 -6.38 4.67
CA TRP A 200 0.90 -5.15 4.54
C TRP A 200 1.53 -4.11 3.61
N ARG A 201 2.77 -4.33 3.22
CA ARG A 201 3.54 -3.36 2.43
C ARG A 201 2.95 -3.18 1.04
N ASN A 202 2.75 -1.93 0.63
CA ASN A 202 2.34 -1.59 -0.74
C ASN A 202 3.57 -1.34 -1.61
N PHE A 203 3.97 -2.33 -2.41
CA PHE A 203 5.13 -2.22 -3.29
C PHE A 203 5.08 -1.00 -4.22
N CYS A 204 3.90 -0.65 -4.72
CA CYS A 204 3.75 0.48 -5.64
C CYS A 204 4.19 1.83 -5.06
N VAL A 205 4.11 1.96 -3.72
CA VAL A 205 4.33 3.22 -2.99
C VAL A 205 5.53 3.14 -2.05
N ASN A 206 5.68 2.01 -1.33
CA ASN A 206 6.64 1.88 -0.24
C ASN A 206 7.99 1.30 -0.67
N ASP A 207 8.13 0.83 -1.91
CA ASP A 207 9.34 0.20 -2.42
C ASP A 207 9.89 0.94 -3.63
N THR A 208 11.20 0.83 -3.81
CA THR A 208 11.89 1.38 -4.97
C THR A 208 12.50 0.26 -5.80
N TYR A 209 12.61 0.49 -7.09
CA TYR A 209 13.17 -0.46 -8.05
C TYR A 209 13.83 0.26 -9.21
N GLU A 210 14.68 -0.43 -9.94
CA GLU A 210 15.22 0.06 -11.21
C GLU A 210 14.10 0.01 -12.28
N PRO A 211 13.68 1.17 -12.88
CA PRO A 211 12.53 1.19 -13.78
C PRO A 211 12.75 0.44 -15.09
N GLY A 212 14.01 0.27 -15.50
CA GLY A 212 14.35 -0.40 -16.74
C GLY A 212 13.88 0.36 -17.99
N SER A 213 13.50 -0.38 -19.01
CA SER A 213 13.21 0.17 -20.36
C SER A 213 12.12 1.23 -20.47
N PRO A 214 11.13 1.37 -19.58
CA PRO A 214 10.25 2.55 -19.57
C PRO A 214 10.99 3.88 -19.51
N GLN A 215 12.16 3.97 -18.84
CA GLN A 215 13.01 5.14 -18.82
C GLN A 215 13.40 5.67 -20.21
N LYS A 216 13.47 4.82 -21.20
CA LYS A 216 13.91 5.19 -22.56
C LYS A 216 13.02 6.24 -23.22
N ALA A 217 11.74 6.24 -22.89
CA ALA A 217 10.81 7.26 -23.38
C ALA A 217 11.16 8.64 -22.82
N PHE A 218 11.53 8.72 -21.55
CA PHE A 218 11.94 9.98 -20.90
C PHE A 218 13.29 10.48 -21.44
N THR A 219 14.26 9.60 -21.67
CA THR A 219 15.54 9.94 -22.31
C THR A 219 15.32 10.54 -23.69
N VAL A 220 14.52 9.89 -24.53
CA VAL A 220 14.23 10.42 -25.87
C VAL A 220 13.44 11.73 -25.80
N ALA A 221 12.47 11.86 -24.89
CA ALA A 221 11.67 13.07 -24.74
C ALA A 221 12.55 14.27 -24.34
N GLY A 222 13.46 14.11 -23.37
CA GLY A 222 14.38 15.17 -22.97
C GLY A 222 15.31 15.63 -24.11
N ALA A 223 15.87 14.67 -24.85
CA ALA A 223 16.73 14.97 -25.99
C ALA A 223 16.00 15.67 -27.15
N MET A 224 14.75 15.32 -27.39
CA MET A 224 13.92 15.97 -28.41
C MET A 224 13.51 17.39 -28.00
N GLU A 225 13.12 17.59 -26.73
CA GLU A 225 12.74 18.90 -26.22
C GLU A 225 13.89 19.91 -26.28
N GLU A 226 15.12 19.48 -26.02
CA GLU A 226 16.33 20.31 -26.14
C GLU A 226 16.86 20.39 -27.59
N ASN A 227 16.16 19.84 -28.58
CA ASN A 227 16.58 19.82 -29.99
C ASN A 227 17.94 19.13 -30.22
N ILE A 228 18.36 18.23 -29.35
CA ILE A 228 19.60 17.45 -29.47
C ILE A 228 19.43 16.37 -30.54
N ILE A 229 18.22 15.81 -30.62
CA ILE A 229 17.78 14.88 -31.65
C ILE A 229 16.45 15.35 -32.25
N ASN A 230 16.17 14.92 -33.48
CA ASN A 230 14.90 15.16 -34.15
C ASN A 230 14.18 13.86 -34.56
N GLY A 231 14.72 12.70 -34.18
CA GLY A 231 14.19 11.37 -34.50
C GLY A 231 14.72 10.73 -35.77
N SER A 232 15.47 11.49 -36.62
CA SER A 232 16.05 10.98 -37.87
C SER A 232 17.43 10.32 -37.69
N GLU A 233 18.05 10.53 -36.53
CA GLU A 233 19.37 10.04 -36.21
C GLU A 233 19.43 8.50 -36.25
N THR A 234 20.58 7.98 -36.71
CA THR A 234 20.85 6.55 -36.80
C THR A 234 22.11 6.21 -36.04
N PHE A 235 22.08 5.21 -35.20
CA PHE A 235 23.18 4.74 -34.39
C PHE A 235 23.54 3.30 -34.72
N GLN A 236 24.84 2.96 -34.69
CA GLN A 236 25.28 1.59 -34.88
C GLN A 236 25.23 0.82 -33.56
N CYS A 237 24.43 -0.24 -33.49
CA CYS A 237 24.37 -1.15 -32.35
C CYS A 237 25.10 -2.47 -32.67
N ASN A 238 26.27 -2.66 -32.09
CA ASN A 238 27.07 -3.89 -32.20
C ASN A 238 26.88 -4.84 -31.00
N GLY A 239 25.77 -4.65 -30.21
CA GLY A 239 25.47 -5.46 -29.04
C GLY A 239 26.00 -4.90 -27.72
N PHE A 240 26.89 -3.93 -27.74
CA PHE A 240 27.42 -3.20 -26.58
C PHE A 240 27.96 -1.82 -26.98
N LEU A 241 28.25 -1.02 -25.97
CA LEU A 241 28.98 0.24 -26.08
C LEU A 241 29.97 0.35 -24.92
N SER A 242 31.24 0.59 -25.23
CA SER A 242 32.28 0.76 -24.21
C SER A 242 32.29 2.19 -23.68
N ILE A 243 32.05 2.39 -22.39
CA ILE A 243 31.99 3.69 -21.73
C ILE A 243 32.73 3.60 -20.39
N GLY A 244 33.70 4.52 -20.18
CA GLY A 244 34.46 4.58 -18.93
C GLY A 244 35.24 3.30 -18.62
N GLY A 245 35.65 2.55 -19.66
CA GLY A 245 36.38 1.28 -19.51
C GLY A 245 35.49 0.05 -19.26
N HIS A 246 34.17 0.19 -19.33
CA HIS A 246 33.20 -0.89 -19.16
C HIS A 246 32.39 -1.13 -20.43
N ASP A 247 32.19 -2.39 -20.80
CA ASP A 247 31.30 -2.78 -21.89
C ASP A 247 29.87 -2.92 -21.37
N ILE A 248 29.02 -1.95 -21.72
CA ILE A 248 27.61 -1.94 -21.33
C ILE A 248 26.78 -2.58 -22.46
N HIS A 249 26.12 -3.69 -22.14
CA HIS A 249 25.47 -4.53 -23.14
C HIS A 249 24.05 -4.07 -23.49
N CYS A 250 23.72 -4.27 -24.78
CA CYS A 250 22.37 -4.23 -25.28
C CYS A 250 21.60 -5.53 -24.95
N VAL A 251 20.27 -5.50 -25.07
CA VAL A 251 19.43 -6.71 -25.00
C VAL A 251 19.83 -7.72 -26.09
N SER A 252 20.22 -7.27 -27.28
CA SER A 252 20.82 -8.07 -28.36
C SER A 252 22.33 -8.11 -28.21
N ARG A 253 22.84 -8.90 -27.25
CA ARG A 253 24.27 -8.91 -26.85
C ARG A 253 25.20 -9.47 -27.92
N ILE A 254 24.75 -10.46 -28.71
CA ILE A 254 25.61 -11.25 -29.58
C ILE A 254 25.76 -10.59 -30.96
N VAL A 255 24.64 -10.23 -31.58
CA VAL A 255 24.63 -9.72 -32.96
C VAL A 255 24.39 -8.20 -33.04
N GLY A 256 23.94 -7.59 -31.97
CA GLY A 256 23.48 -6.19 -31.99
C GLY A 256 22.20 -6.01 -32.80
N HIS A 257 21.81 -4.76 -33.00
CA HIS A 257 20.66 -4.41 -33.86
C HIS A 257 21.08 -3.83 -35.22
N GLY A 258 22.40 -3.67 -35.44
CA GLY A 258 22.93 -3.00 -36.63
C GLY A 258 22.62 -1.49 -36.64
N PRO A 259 22.57 -0.85 -37.83
CA PRO A 259 22.12 0.52 -37.98
C PRO A 259 20.65 0.66 -37.51
N THR A 260 20.42 1.54 -36.54
CA THR A 260 19.14 1.62 -35.82
C THR A 260 18.77 3.09 -35.62
N THR A 261 17.63 3.52 -36.14
CA THR A 261 17.09 4.87 -35.92
C THR A 261 16.60 5.02 -34.48
N VAL A 262 16.36 6.25 -34.01
CA VAL A 262 15.78 6.53 -32.67
C VAL A 262 14.48 5.75 -32.47
N MET A 263 13.54 5.83 -33.45
CA MET A 263 12.28 5.09 -33.40
C MET A 263 12.49 3.57 -33.30
N GLN A 264 13.36 3.01 -34.13
CA GLN A 264 13.67 1.58 -34.06
C GLN A 264 14.37 1.21 -32.75
N GLY A 265 15.15 2.14 -32.17
CA GLY A 265 15.78 1.98 -30.87
C GLY A 265 14.78 1.83 -29.74
N LEU A 266 13.73 2.63 -29.73
CA LEU A 266 12.60 2.47 -28.80
C LEU A 266 11.84 1.18 -29.05
N MET A 267 11.46 0.89 -30.29
CA MET A 267 10.69 -0.32 -30.65
C MET A 267 11.43 -1.62 -30.28
N LYS A 268 12.74 -1.66 -30.49
CA LYS A 268 13.60 -2.83 -30.19
C LYS A 268 14.20 -2.80 -28.77
N SER A 269 13.85 -1.78 -27.98
CA SER A 269 14.43 -1.55 -26.66
C SER A 269 15.97 -1.53 -26.65
N CYS A 270 16.58 -0.83 -27.62
CA CYS A 270 18.03 -0.82 -27.81
C CYS A 270 18.74 0.06 -26.79
N ASN A 271 19.52 -0.54 -25.88
CA ASN A 271 20.30 0.21 -24.90
C ASN A 271 21.38 1.08 -25.56
N VAL A 272 22.01 0.57 -26.65
CA VAL A 272 23.10 1.33 -27.34
C VAL A 272 22.59 2.64 -27.94
N VAL A 273 21.37 2.65 -28.49
CA VAL A 273 20.75 3.91 -28.98
C VAL A 273 20.57 4.88 -27.82
N MET A 274 20.02 4.45 -26.70
CA MET A 274 19.78 5.31 -25.53
C MET A 274 21.08 5.85 -24.94
N MET A 275 22.11 5.03 -24.81
CA MET A 275 23.44 5.45 -24.37
C MET A 275 24.06 6.51 -25.26
N ASN A 276 23.88 6.40 -26.59
CA ASN A 276 24.38 7.44 -27.51
C ASN A 276 23.59 8.74 -27.38
N ILE A 277 22.25 8.66 -27.22
CA ILE A 277 21.40 9.84 -27.01
C ILE A 277 21.82 10.55 -25.72
N SER A 278 21.90 9.82 -24.60
CA SER A 278 22.29 10.43 -23.32
C SER A 278 23.70 11.04 -23.33
N ARG A 279 24.62 10.46 -24.09
CA ARG A 279 25.95 11.09 -24.31
C ARG A 279 25.88 12.42 -25.06
N MET A 280 24.92 12.57 -25.97
CA MET A 280 24.67 13.83 -26.68
C MET A 280 24.00 14.85 -25.76
N GLU A 281 23.11 14.42 -24.88
CA GLU A 281 22.48 15.26 -23.84
C GLU A 281 23.50 15.79 -22.83
N GLY A 282 24.40 14.93 -22.37
CA GLY A 282 25.27 15.19 -21.24
C GLY A 282 24.53 15.10 -19.89
N VAL A 283 25.32 15.14 -18.81
CA VAL A 283 24.82 14.93 -17.46
C VAL A 283 23.84 16.00 -17.00
N ASP A 284 24.08 17.26 -17.35
CA ASP A 284 23.26 18.40 -16.90
C ASP A 284 21.84 18.32 -17.45
N ILE A 285 21.72 18.07 -18.77
CA ILE A 285 20.40 17.97 -19.41
C ILE A 285 19.67 16.72 -18.93
N PHE A 286 20.34 15.58 -18.89
CA PHE A 286 19.75 14.33 -18.43
C PHE A 286 19.22 14.46 -16.99
N ALA A 287 20.02 14.97 -16.06
CA ALA A 287 19.60 15.17 -14.66
C ALA A 287 18.47 16.21 -14.54
N LYS A 288 18.50 17.28 -15.36
CA LYS A 288 17.40 18.27 -15.44
C LYS A 288 16.08 17.59 -15.78
N TYR A 289 16.05 16.72 -16.81
CA TYR A 289 14.82 16.05 -17.22
C TYR A 289 14.38 14.96 -16.26
N GLN A 290 15.30 14.23 -15.62
CA GLN A 290 14.92 13.35 -14.50
C GLN A 290 14.16 14.14 -13.41
N SER A 291 14.64 15.32 -13.06
CA SER A 291 13.97 16.18 -12.07
C SER A 291 12.62 16.73 -12.56
N ILE A 292 12.53 17.17 -13.83
CA ILE A 292 11.31 17.68 -14.45
C ILE A 292 10.20 16.60 -14.44
N PHE A 293 10.56 15.35 -14.75
CA PHE A 293 9.65 14.21 -14.70
C PHE A 293 9.35 13.70 -13.27
N GLY A 294 9.90 14.36 -12.23
CA GLY A 294 9.58 14.05 -10.85
C GLY A 294 10.38 12.89 -10.24
N PHE A 295 11.34 12.30 -10.94
CA PHE A 295 12.18 11.26 -10.37
C PHE A 295 12.95 11.78 -9.15
N GLY A 296 12.99 10.97 -8.08
CA GLY A 296 13.59 11.33 -6.80
C GLY A 296 12.75 12.27 -5.93
N GLN A 297 11.57 12.69 -6.39
CA GLN A 297 10.63 13.50 -5.63
C GLN A 297 9.44 12.67 -5.19
N LYS A 298 8.87 12.96 -4.01
CA LYS A 298 7.61 12.34 -3.61
C LYS A 298 6.49 12.85 -4.49
N THR A 299 5.61 11.95 -4.90
CA THR A 299 4.44 12.28 -5.73
C THR A 299 3.36 13.00 -4.94
N GLY A 300 3.37 12.83 -3.60
CA GLY A 300 2.33 13.34 -2.72
C GLY A 300 1.06 12.49 -2.77
N ILE A 301 1.15 11.24 -3.21
CA ILE A 301 0.02 10.32 -3.13
C ILE A 301 -0.51 10.25 -1.69
N ASP A 302 -1.81 10.26 -1.53
CA ASP A 302 -2.51 10.25 -0.25
C ASP A 302 -2.59 8.84 0.39
N LEU A 303 -1.42 8.18 0.38
CA LEU A 303 -1.15 6.91 1.05
C LEU A 303 0.09 7.04 1.96
N PRO A 304 0.15 6.31 3.08
CA PRO A 304 1.28 6.40 3.99
C PRO A 304 2.53 5.70 3.45
N GLY A 305 3.69 6.21 3.86
CA GLY A 305 4.96 5.51 3.67
C GLY A 305 5.52 5.58 2.25
N GLU A 306 5.17 6.59 1.46
CA GLU A 306 5.81 6.80 0.16
C GLU A 306 7.32 6.84 0.33
N ALA A 307 8.03 5.95 -0.38
CA ALA A 307 9.47 5.82 -0.27
C ALA A 307 10.19 7.08 -0.76
N ASP A 308 11.23 7.46 -0.03
CA ASP A 308 12.09 8.58 -0.42
C ASP A 308 13.18 8.07 -1.37
N ALA A 309 13.07 8.40 -2.65
CA ALA A 309 14.02 8.04 -3.68
C ALA A 309 15.06 9.13 -3.97
N ALA A 310 15.09 10.26 -3.24
CA ALA A 310 15.97 11.39 -3.52
C ALA A 310 17.46 11.01 -3.51
N SER A 311 17.87 10.15 -2.57
CA SER A 311 19.26 9.67 -2.47
C SER A 311 19.58 8.51 -3.44
N LEU A 312 18.62 8.03 -4.20
CA LEU A 312 18.72 6.87 -5.09
C LEU A 312 18.84 7.27 -6.56
N ILE A 313 18.84 8.57 -6.85
CA ILE A 313 19.11 9.13 -8.18
C ILE A 313 20.41 9.91 -8.18
N TYR A 314 21.01 10.03 -9.35
CA TYR A 314 22.22 10.85 -9.53
C TYR A 314 21.85 12.31 -9.77
N THR A 315 22.75 13.19 -9.31
CA THR A 315 22.73 14.62 -9.67
C THR A 315 23.77 14.88 -10.76
N ALA A 316 23.68 16.02 -11.44
CA ALA A 316 24.69 16.40 -12.44
C ALA A 316 26.12 16.42 -11.87
N GLU A 317 26.27 16.72 -10.57
CA GLU A 317 27.58 16.82 -9.90
C GLU A 317 28.23 15.45 -9.65
N ASN A 318 27.44 14.40 -9.40
CA ASN A 318 27.96 13.08 -9.03
C ASN A 318 27.82 12.02 -10.12
N MET A 319 27.06 12.28 -11.20
CA MET A 319 26.83 11.37 -12.32
C MET A 319 28.09 11.25 -13.21
N LYS A 320 28.63 10.06 -13.30
CA LYS A 320 29.75 9.75 -14.22
C LYS A 320 29.22 9.24 -15.56
N SER A 321 30.09 9.16 -16.57
CA SER A 321 29.69 8.71 -17.91
C SER A 321 29.07 7.32 -17.95
N ALA A 322 29.50 6.39 -17.09
CA ALA A 322 28.89 5.06 -17.00
C ALA A 322 27.51 5.10 -16.32
N ASP A 323 27.35 5.97 -15.32
CA ASP A 323 26.06 6.17 -14.64
C ASP A 323 25.03 6.78 -15.58
N LEU A 324 25.42 7.83 -16.32
CA LEU A 324 24.60 8.45 -17.37
C LEU A 324 24.14 7.40 -18.40
N ALA A 325 25.07 6.55 -18.86
CA ALA A 325 24.77 5.52 -19.83
C ALA A 325 23.75 4.50 -19.31
N THR A 326 23.92 3.98 -18.09
CA THR A 326 23.00 2.99 -17.50
C THR A 326 21.68 3.61 -17.11
N ASN A 327 21.67 4.84 -16.61
CA ASN A 327 20.45 5.59 -16.28
C ASN A 327 19.58 5.83 -17.52
N SER A 328 20.19 6.02 -18.71
CA SER A 328 19.46 6.28 -19.96
C SER A 328 18.48 5.18 -20.36
N PHE A 329 18.66 3.96 -19.86
CA PHE A 329 17.76 2.84 -20.08
C PHE A 329 17.18 2.25 -18.77
N GLY A 330 17.25 3.03 -17.67
CA GLY A 330 16.55 2.74 -16.42
C GLY A 330 17.26 1.79 -15.49
N GLN A 331 18.58 1.72 -15.50
CA GLN A 331 19.37 0.95 -14.54
C GLN A 331 20.31 1.86 -13.73
N ASN A 332 20.79 1.34 -12.59
CA ASN A 332 21.72 2.03 -11.70
C ASN A 332 21.13 3.29 -11.02
N TYR A 333 19.79 3.38 -10.94
CA TYR A 333 19.05 4.30 -10.08
C TYR A 333 17.70 3.69 -9.76
N ASN A 334 17.04 4.14 -8.69
CA ASN A 334 15.76 3.62 -8.27
C ASN A 334 14.69 4.71 -8.18
N CYS A 335 13.46 4.33 -8.51
CA CYS A 335 12.26 5.13 -8.29
C CYS A 335 11.15 4.24 -7.73
N THR A 336 10.08 4.83 -7.22
CA THR A 336 8.88 4.07 -6.87
C THR A 336 8.05 3.81 -8.12
N MET A 337 7.14 2.83 -8.04
CA MET A 337 6.23 2.53 -9.14
C MET A 337 5.25 3.69 -9.40
N ILE A 338 4.82 4.39 -8.33
CA ILE A 338 3.96 5.56 -8.46
C ILE A 338 4.69 6.75 -9.08
N GLN A 339 6.01 6.92 -8.89
CA GLN A 339 6.79 7.94 -9.59
C GLN A 339 6.90 7.65 -11.09
N MET A 340 6.82 6.37 -11.47
CA MET A 340 6.92 5.94 -12.86
C MET A 340 5.59 6.09 -13.60
N ALA A 341 4.47 6.06 -12.88
CA ALA A 341 3.13 6.21 -13.43
C ALA A 341 2.75 7.67 -13.70
#